data_776f03c54abb2f0148e28ee2fb112ae2
#
_entry.id   776f03c54abb2f0148e28ee2fb112ae2
#
_cell.length_a   1.000
_cell.length_b   1.000
_cell.length_c   1.000
_cell.angle_alpha   90.00
_cell.angle_beta   90.00
_cell.angle_gamma   90.00
#
_symmetry.space_group_name_H-M   'P 1'
#
loop_
_entity.id
_entity.type
_entity.pdbx_description
1 polymer ?
#
loop_
_entity_poly.entity_id
_entity_poly.type
_entity_poly.pdbx_seq_one_letter_code
_entity_poly.pdbx_strand_id
1 'polypeptide(L)'
;GYIVVEKRIKDSNTCVSEIADVTHSLTTEQECAIQTIQNTNKMVSLLHGVTGSGKTEVFLRLAEDVLASGKQVLFLVPEIGLTPMMIQRVQARFKQKIAIYHSGLNAQEKLEQYNLVKDHKVDIVVGTRSACFMPFTSLGLILMDEEHDSSYKQDNTPRYHTRDIVLFRAAYHKCKVVLASATPSLESYARA
;
A
#
# COMPACT_ATOMS: atom_id res chain seq x y z
N GLY A 1 -7.57 40.55 -27.87
CA GLY A 1 -8.49 40.17 -26.85
C GLY A 1 -8.12 38.83 -26.27
N TYR A 2 -7.71 38.78 -25.01
CA TYR A 2 -7.39 37.52 -24.32
C TYR A 2 -8.69 36.98 -23.72
N ILE A 3 -9.00 35.71 -23.98
CA ILE A 3 -10.08 35.01 -23.31
C ILE A 3 -9.50 34.41 -22.02
N VAL A 4 -9.91 34.95 -20.87
CA VAL A 4 -9.59 34.38 -19.57
C VAL A 4 -10.62 33.28 -19.30
N VAL A 5 -10.19 32.01 -19.29
CA VAL A 5 -11.01 30.89 -18.85
C VAL A 5 -10.78 30.71 -17.35
N GLU A 6 -11.68 31.27 -16.54
CA GLU A 6 -11.74 30.94 -15.11
C GLU A 6 -12.26 29.50 -14.97
N LYS A 7 -11.36 28.60 -14.61
CA LYS A 7 -11.73 27.28 -14.14
C LYS A 7 -12.21 27.39 -12.69
N ARG A 8 -13.52 27.55 -12.49
CA ARG A 8 -14.10 27.35 -11.16
C ARG A 8 -13.83 25.92 -10.73
N ILE A 9 -13.01 25.76 -9.72
CA ILE A 9 -12.90 24.51 -8.96
C ILE A 9 -14.26 24.35 -8.28
N LYS A 10 -15.10 23.45 -8.81
CA LYS A 10 -16.24 22.95 -8.04
C LYS A 10 -15.66 22.12 -6.92
N ASP A 11 -15.82 22.59 -5.69
CA ASP A 11 -15.74 21.74 -4.52
C ASP A 11 -16.78 20.63 -4.70
N SER A 12 -16.32 19.49 -5.15
CA SER A 12 -17.11 18.27 -5.10
C SER A 12 -17.11 17.79 -3.65
N ASN A 13 -17.97 18.40 -2.84
CA ASN A 13 -18.50 17.75 -1.66
C ASN A 13 -19.30 16.54 -2.13
N THR A 14 -18.60 15.48 -2.48
CA THR A 14 -19.18 14.16 -2.55
C THR A 14 -19.52 13.79 -1.12
N CYS A 15 -20.82 13.73 -0.82
CA CYS A 15 -21.32 13.08 0.38
C CYS A 15 -20.62 11.72 0.49
N VAL A 16 -19.68 11.63 1.41
CA VAL A 16 -19.13 10.36 1.88
C VAL A 16 -20.31 9.73 2.63
N SER A 17 -21.03 8.83 1.97
CA SER A 17 -21.85 7.87 2.70
C SER A 17 -20.90 7.18 3.66
N GLU A 18 -21.19 7.31 4.97
CA GLU A 18 -20.46 6.60 6.02
C GLU A 18 -20.53 5.11 5.69
N ILE A 19 -19.46 4.60 5.10
CA ILE A 19 -19.25 3.16 5.03
C ILE A 19 -18.92 2.78 6.46
N ALA A 20 -19.89 2.20 7.15
CA ALA A 20 -19.69 1.65 8.48
C ALA A 20 -18.46 0.74 8.41
N ASP A 21 -17.57 0.90 9.38
CA ASP A 21 -16.40 0.06 9.58
C ASP A 21 -16.89 -1.36 9.87
N VAL A 22 -17.12 -2.16 8.82
CA VAL A 22 -17.45 -3.56 8.95
C VAL A 22 -16.15 -4.28 9.25
N THR A 23 -15.79 -4.32 10.54
CA THR A 23 -14.76 -5.23 11.02
C THR A 23 -15.27 -6.66 10.79
N HIS A 24 -14.88 -7.24 9.67
CA HIS A 24 -15.17 -8.64 9.42
C HIS A 24 -14.44 -9.48 10.46
N SER A 25 -15.16 -10.41 11.10
CA SER A 25 -14.53 -11.43 11.93
C SER A 25 -13.54 -12.20 11.06
N LEU A 26 -12.29 -12.30 11.51
CA LEU A 26 -11.27 -13.07 10.82
C LEU A 26 -11.65 -14.55 10.81
N THR A 27 -11.30 -15.25 9.75
CA THR A 27 -11.33 -16.71 9.75
C THR A 27 -10.14 -17.25 10.52
N THR A 28 -10.25 -18.49 11.00
CA THR A 28 -9.14 -19.17 11.70
C THR A 28 -7.85 -19.19 10.86
N GLU A 29 -7.98 -19.34 9.54
CA GLU A 29 -6.85 -19.34 8.60
C GLU A 29 -6.17 -17.96 8.51
N GLN A 30 -6.98 -16.89 8.48
CA GLN A 30 -6.47 -15.51 8.47
C GLN A 30 -5.76 -15.17 9.79
N GLU A 31 -6.32 -15.59 10.93
CA GLU A 31 -5.67 -15.41 12.24
C GLU A 31 -4.34 -16.16 12.33
N CYS A 32 -4.30 -17.40 11.87
CA CYS A 32 -3.08 -18.20 11.82
C CYS A 32 -2.02 -17.53 10.92
N ALA A 33 -2.41 -17.00 9.75
CA ALA A 33 -1.50 -16.29 8.86
C ALA A 33 -0.92 -15.03 9.51
N ILE A 34 -1.75 -14.22 10.18
CA ILE A 34 -1.33 -13.02 10.91
C ILE A 34 -0.31 -13.40 12.00
N GLN A 35 -0.64 -14.36 12.85
CA GLN A 35 0.25 -14.82 13.93
C GLN A 35 1.57 -15.35 13.39
N THR A 36 1.55 -16.11 12.31
CA THR A 36 2.76 -16.64 11.66
C THR A 36 3.65 -15.49 11.15
N ILE A 37 3.08 -14.50 10.46
CA ILE A 37 3.81 -13.33 9.94
C ILE A 37 4.37 -12.48 11.09
N GLN A 38 3.62 -12.29 12.17
CA GLN A 38 4.08 -11.51 13.32
C GLN A 38 5.21 -12.17 14.08
N ASN A 39 5.12 -13.49 14.28
CA ASN A 39 6.08 -14.24 15.11
C ASN A 39 7.33 -14.71 14.36
N THR A 40 7.32 -14.71 13.04
CA THR A 40 8.51 -15.11 12.26
C THR A 40 9.64 -14.09 12.38
N ASN A 41 10.86 -14.59 12.46
CA ASN A 41 12.07 -13.78 12.39
C ASN A 41 12.49 -13.44 10.94
N LYS A 42 11.78 -13.96 9.96
CA LYS A 42 12.04 -13.68 8.54
C LYS A 42 11.57 -12.27 8.18
N MET A 43 12.39 -11.57 7.40
CA MET A 43 12.05 -10.24 6.89
C MET A 43 10.92 -10.28 5.86
N VAL A 44 10.85 -11.33 5.07
CA VAL A 44 9.88 -11.48 3.97
C VAL A 44 8.95 -12.65 4.25
N SER A 45 7.65 -12.43 4.08
CA SER A 45 6.60 -13.44 4.14
C SER A 45 5.81 -13.45 2.86
N LEU A 46 5.43 -14.63 2.38
CA LEU A 46 4.53 -14.80 1.23
C LEU A 46 3.16 -15.24 1.72
N LEU A 47 2.15 -14.39 1.53
CA LEU A 47 0.75 -14.69 1.81
C LEU A 47 0.12 -15.27 0.54
N HIS A 48 0.08 -16.60 0.46
CA HIS A 48 -0.54 -17.31 -0.66
C HIS A 48 -2.02 -17.61 -0.34
N GLY A 49 -2.91 -17.21 -1.24
CA GLY A 49 -4.34 -17.47 -1.10
C GLY A 49 -5.10 -17.07 -2.36
N VAL A 50 -6.20 -17.77 -2.64
CA VAL A 50 -7.04 -17.52 -3.81
C VAL A 50 -7.60 -16.09 -3.82
N THR A 51 -8.01 -15.61 -4.98
CA THR A 51 -8.69 -14.32 -5.10
C THR A 51 -9.97 -14.32 -4.25
N GLY A 52 -10.20 -13.26 -3.48
CA GLY A 52 -11.35 -13.17 -2.58
C GLY A 52 -11.18 -13.88 -1.22
N SER A 53 -10.04 -14.51 -0.92
CA SER A 53 -9.77 -15.15 0.39
C SER A 53 -9.59 -14.16 1.55
N GLY A 54 -9.71 -12.87 1.30
CA GLY A 54 -9.56 -11.83 2.33
C GLY A 54 -8.12 -11.45 2.65
N LYS A 55 -7.16 -11.66 1.73
CA LYS A 55 -5.75 -11.21 1.89
C LYS A 55 -5.65 -9.74 2.31
N THR A 56 -6.52 -8.89 1.76
CA THR A 56 -6.57 -7.46 2.14
C THR A 56 -6.90 -7.27 3.62
N GLU A 57 -7.78 -8.09 4.23
CA GLU A 57 -8.09 -8.00 5.66
C GLU A 57 -6.88 -8.38 6.52
N VAL A 58 -6.14 -9.41 6.13
CA VAL A 58 -4.86 -9.76 6.77
C VAL A 58 -3.89 -8.57 6.71
N PHE A 59 -3.79 -7.91 5.56
CA PHE A 59 -2.94 -6.73 5.38
C PHE A 59 -3.35 -5.58 6.29
N LEU A 60 -4.65 -5.26 6.37
CA LEU A 60 -5.15 -4.19 7.23
C LEU A 60 -4.87 -4.47 8.70
N ARG A 61 -5.02 -5.72 9.16
CA ARG A 61 -4.70 -6.13 10.52
C ARG A 61 -3.21 -5.98 10.85
N LEU A 62 -2.33 -6.45 9.95
CA LEU A 62 -0.88 -6.28 10.14
C LEU A 62 -0.47 -4.80 10.18
N ALA A 63 -1.14 -3.95 9.37
CA ALA A 63 -0.90 -2.52 9.37
C ALA A 63 -1.31 -1.85 10.68
N GLU A 64 -2.43 -2.26 11.31
CA GLU A 64 -2.91 -1.71 12.59
C GLU A 64 -1.83 -1.78 13.68
N ASP A 65 -1.20 -2.93 13.85
CA ASP A 65 -0.18 -3.13 14.89
C ASP A 65 1.05 -2.26 14.68
N VAL A 66 1.46 -2.12 13.41
CA VAL A 66 2.61 -1.30 13.04
C VAL A 66 2.31 0.19 13.25
N LEU A 67 1.13 0.64 12.86
CA LEU A 67 0.68 2.02 13.07
C LEU A 67 0.54 2.34 14.56
N ALA A 68 0.02 1.42 15.36
CA ALA A 68 -0.07 1.56 16.81
C ALA A 68 1.32 1.72 17.47
N SER A 69 2.38 1.20 16.83
CA SER A 69 3.77 1.40 17.26
C SER A 69 4.40 2.72 16.79
N GLY A 70 3.65 3.60 16.13
CA GLY A 70 4.12 4.89 15.61
C GLY A 70 5.00 4.78 14.36
N LYS A 71 4.93 3.65 13.64
CA LYS A 71 5.66 3.44 12.40
C LYS A 71 4.76 3.58 11.19
N GLN A 72 5.39 3.85 10.04
CA GLN A 72 4.71 4.06 8.76
C GLN A 72 4.55 2.74 7.99
N VAL A 73 3.51 2.69 7.15
CA VAL A 73 3.17 1.53 6.32
C VAL A 73 3.14 1.93 4.85
N LEU A 74 3.78 1.15 4.00
CA LEU A 74 3.66 1.22 2.55
C LEU A 74 2.77 0.08 2.06
N PHE A 75 1.66 0.42 1.41
CA PHE A 75 0.75 -0.53 0.81
C PHE A 75 0.77 -0.37 -0.72
N LEU A 76 1.39 -1.33 -1.39
CA LEU A 76 1.50 -1.38 -2.84
C LEU A 76 0.39 -2.25 -3.44
N VAL A 77 -0.26 -1.71 -4.44
CA VAL A 77 -1.28 -2.40 -5.23
C VAL A 77 -0.96 -2.26 -6.72
N PRO A 78 -1.36 -3.23 -7.57
CA PRO A 78 -1.30 -3.06 -9.02
C PRO A 78 -2.06 -1.81 -9.48
N GLU A 79 -1.75 -1.29 -10.65
CA GLU A 79 -2.47 -0.09 -11.16
C GLU A 79 -3.98 -0.31 -11.23
N ILE A 80 -4.43 -1.50 -11.63
CA ILE A 80 -5.85 -1.88 -11.65
C ILE A 80 -6.46 -2.07 -10.25
N GLY A 81 -5.65 -2.32 -9.24
CA GLY A 81 -6.05 -2.53 -7.85
C GLY A 81 -6.28 -1.23 -7.07
N LEU A 82 -5.75 -0.10 -7.56
CA LEU A 82 -5.91 1.21 -6.92
C LEU A 82 -7.27 1.82 -7.25
N THR A 83 -8.32 1.21 -6.74
CA THR A 83 -9.71 1.67 -6.96
C THR A 83 -10.17 2.64 -5.87
N PRO A 84 -11.16 3.51 -6.16
CA PRO A 84 -11.76 4.37 -5.13
C PRO A 84 -12.30 3.57 -3.95
N MET A 85 -12.88 2.40 -4.18
CA MET A 85 -13.40 1.52 -3.13
C MET A 85 -12.28 1.00 -2.22
N MET A 86 -11.13 0.62 -2.78
CA MET A 86 -9.97 0.18 -2.01
C MET A 86 -9.42 1.33 -1.13
N ILE A 87 -9.31 2.53 -1.69
CA ILE A 87 -8.88 3.72 -0.97
C ILE A 87 -9.84 4.02 0.19
N GLN A 88 -11.15 4.04 -0.07
CA GLN A 88 -12.18 4.27 0.94
C GLN A 88 -12.13 3.21 2.06
N ARG A 89 -11.89 1.95 1.72
CA ARG A 89 -11.75 0.87 2.71
C ARG A 89 -10.56 1.12 3.65
N VAL A 90 -9.41 1.53 3.12
CA VAL A 90 -8.24 1.87 3.95
C VAL A 90 -8.52 3.11 4.81
N GLN A 91 -9.14 4.15 4.24
CA GLN A 91 -9.49 5.37 4.98
C GLN A 91 -10.49 5.11 6.11
N ALA A 92 -11.53 4.32 5.85
CA ALA A 92 -12.54 3.96 6.85
C ALA A 92 -11.91 3.19 8.01
N ARG A 93 -10.99 2.26 7.70
CA ARG A 93 -10.34 1.41 8.69
C ARG A 93 -9.46 2.21 9.64
N PHE A 94 -8.61 3.07 9.10
CA PHE A 94 -7.58 3.72 9.92
C PHE A 94 -7.99 5.11 10.42
N LYS A 95 -9.11 5.68 9.94
CA LYS A 95 -9.60 7.03 10.31
C LYS A 95 -8.50 8.11 10.27
N GLN A 96 -7.44 7.84 9.52
CA GLN A 96 -6.26 8.67 9.40
C GLN A 96 -6.14 9.25 8.00
N LYS A 97 -5.38 10.33 7.89
CA LYS A 97 -4.98 10.83 6.57
C LYS A 97 -4.02 9.82 5.96
N ILE A 98 -4.34 9.39 4.76
CA ILE A 98 -3.48 8.53 3.96
C ILE A 98 -2.92 9.31 2.79
N ALA A 99 -1.69 9.01 2.38
CA ALA A 99 -1.14 9.48 1.12
C ALA A 99 -1.48 8.47 0.02
N ILE A 100 -1.90 8.99 -1.13
CA ILE A 100 -2.18 8.17 -2.32
C ILE A 100 -1.17 8.57 -3.38
N TYR A 101 -0.42 7.59 -3.92
CA TYR A 101 0.64 7.88 -4.88
C TYR A 101 0.60 6.96 -6.09
N HIS A 102 0.35 7.54 -7.28
CA HIS A 102 0.29 6.81 -8.54
C HIS A 102 0.72 7.67 -9.73
N SER A 103 0.87 7.05 -10.88
CA SER A 103 1.35 7.69 -12.11
C SER A 103 0.45 8.81 -12.61
N GLY A 104 -0.87 8.71 -12.39
CA GLY A 104 -1.87 9.68 -12.83
C GLY A 104 -1.91 11.01 -12.07
N LEU A 105 -1.20 11.14 -10.95
CA LEU A 105 -1.07 12.41 -10.24
C LEU A 105 -0.23 13.40 -11.04
N ASN A 106 -0.63 14.69 -11.04
CA ASN A 106 0.19 15.76 -11.60
C ASN A 106 1.42 16.05 -10.70
N ALA A 107 2.34 16.90 -11.18
CA ALA A 107 3.58 17.20 -10.47
C ALA A 107 3.35 17.86 -9.09
N GLN A 108 2.37 18.74 -8.99
CA GLN A 108 1.99 19.42 -7.76
C GLN A 108 1.44 18.43 -6.73
N GLU A 109 0.49 17.60 -7.13
CA GLU A 109 -0.09 16.55 -6.29
C GLU A 109 0.98 15.57 -5.81
N LYS A 110 1.89 15.14 -6.69
CA LYS A 110 3.03 14.28 -6.31
C LYS A 110 3.91 14.91 -5.24
N LEU A 111 4.21 16.20 -5.38
CA LEU A 111 5.02 16.94 -4.41
C LEU A 111 4.29 17.07 -3.07
N GLU A 112 3.00 17.33 -3.08
CA GLU A 112 2.18 17.39 -1.85
C GLU A 112 2.18 16.06 -1.11
N GLN A 113 1.90 14.94 -1.81
CA GLN A 113 1.95 13.61 -1.20
C GLN A 113 3.36 13.28 -0.67
N TYR A 114 4.40 13.63 -1.42
CA TYR A 114 5.79 13.43 -0.99
C TYR A 114 6.09 14.17 0.31
N ASN A 115 5.70 15.43 0.41
CA ASN A 115 5.92 16.24 1.61
C ASN A 115 5.11 15.74 2.82
N LEU A 116 3.88 15.28 2.61
CA LEU A 116 3.07 14.68 3.69
C LEU A 116 3.77 13.47 4.33
N VAL A 117 4.39 12.63 3.51
CA VAL A 117 5.11 11.44 4.00
C VAL A 117 6.43 11.84 4.66
N LYS A 118 7.21 12.73 4.03
CA LYS A 118 8.48 13.24 4.53
C LYS A 118 8.34 13.91 5.91
N ASP A 119 7.29 14.73 6.06
CA ASP A 119 7.02 15.49 7.30
C ASP A 119 6.29 14.64 8.36
N HIS A 120 6.11 13.34 8.11
CA HIS A 120 5.39 12.42 9.01
C HIS A 120 3.97 12.90 9.36
N LYS A 121 3.30 13.50 8.37
CA LYS A 121 1.91 13.96 8.50
C LYS A 121 0.89 12.88 8.13
N VAL A 122 1.38 11.80 7.54
CA VAL A 122 0.63 10.59 7.19
C VAL A 122 1.46 9.37 7.52
N ASP A 123 0.79 8.33 8.00
CA ASP A 123 1.43 7.09 8.42
C ASP A 123 1.23 5.94 7.45
N ILE A 124 0.29 6.10 6.50
CA ILE A 124 0.00 5.10 5.48
C ILE A 124 0.16 5.73 4.09
N VAL A 125 0.88 5.04 3.23
CA VAL A 125 0.91 5.34 1.80
C VAL A 125 0.29 4.18 1.06
N VAL A 126 -0.74 4.45 0.28
CA VAL A 126 -1.31 3.50 -0.69
C VAL A 126 -0.91 3.94 -2.08
N GLY A 127 -0.33 3.05 -2.85
CA GLY A 127 0.10 3.46 -4.18
C GLY A 127 0.50 2.32 -5.10
N THR A 128 0.80 2.69 -6.31
CA THR A 128 1.29 1.78 -7.34
C THR A 128 2.82 1.69 -7.33
N ARG A 129 3.40 1.10 -8.35
CA ARG A 129 4.83 0.88 -8.50
C ARG A 129 5.72 2.02 -7.97
N SER A 130 5.45 3.26 -8.38
CA SER A 130 6.28 4.42 -8.03
C SER A 130 6.23 4.84 -6.56
N ALA A 131 5.23 4.38 -5.81
CA ALA A 131 5.11 4.66 -4.38
C ALA A 131 6.24 4.02 -3.54
N CYS A 132 6.95 3.03 -4.09
CA CYS A 132 8.11 2.44 -3.43
C CYS A 132 9.26 3.44 -3.18
N PHE A 133 9.25 4.63 -3.82
CA PHE A 133 10.25 5.68 -3.62
C PHE A 133 9.84 6.78 -2.64
N MET A 134 8.69 6.67 -2.00
CA MET A 134 8.22 7.68 -1.03
C MET A 134 9.19 7.82 0.15
N PRO A 135 9.37 9.06 0.69
CA PRO A 135 10.43 9.38 1.64
C PRO A 135 10.04 9.03 3.09
N PHE A 136 9.82 7.76 3.37
CA PHE A 136 9.53 7.30 4.73
C PHE A 136 10.71 7.55 5.68
N THR A 137 10.41 8.01 6.88
CA THR A 137 11.37 8.22 7.96
C THR A 137 11.37 7.07 8.97
N SER A 138 10.23 6.40 9.16
CA SER A 138 10.06 5.30 10.12
C SER A 138 9.23 4.15 9.54
N LEU A 139 9.63 3.64 8.37
CA LEU A 139 8.91 2.54 7.72
C LEU A 139 8.97 1.27 8.57
N GLY A 140 7.80 0.72 8.92
CA GLY A 140 7.65 -0.47 9.77
C GLY A 140 7.12 -1.69 9.05
N LEU A 141 6.42 -1.50 7.92
CA LEU A 141 5.82 -2.60 7.17
C LEU A 141 5.67 -2.21 5.71
N ILE A 142 5.93 -3.16 4.83
CA ILE A 142 5.64 -3.05 3.40
C ILE A 142 4.70 -4.19 3.02
N LEU A 143 3.56 -3.83 2.47
CA LEU A 143 2.55 -4.74 1.95
C LEU A 143 2.53 -4.62 0.43
N MET A 144 2.59 -5.73 -0.28
CA MET A 144 2.59 -5.76 -1.73
C MET A 144 1.56 -6.77 -2.21
N ASP A 145 0.44 -6.26 -2.73
CA ASP A 145 -0.65 -7.09 -3.23
C ASP A 145 -0.38 -7.53 -4.68
N GLU A 146 -0.85 -8.74 -5.03
CA GLU A 146 -0.66 -9.37 -6.35
C GLU A 146 0.79 -9.20 -6.87
N GLU A 147 1.77 -9.68 -6.06
CA GLU A 147 3.22 -9.46 -6.28
C GLU A 147 3.72 -9.89 -7.66
N HIS A 148 2.99 -10.80 -8.30
CA HIS A 148 3.28 -11.33 -9.64
C HIS A 148 2.86 -10.39 -10.78
N ASP A 149 2.09 -9.33 -10.49
CA ASP A 149 1.55 -8.43 -11.51
C ASP A 149 2.67 -7.70 -12.26
N SER A 150 2.56 -7.71 -13.60
CA SER A 150 3.57 -7.10 -14.49
C SER A 150 3.69 -5.59 -14.35
N SER A 151 2.67 -4.90 -13.80
CA SER A 151 2.71 -3.45 -13.57
C SER A 151 3.80 -3.03 -12.56
N TYR A 152 4.31 -3.97 -11.77
CA TYR A 152 5.44 -3.72 -10.86
C TYR A 152 6.80 -3.67 -11.55
N LYS A 153 6.87 -4.04 -12.82
CA LYS A 153 8.09 -3.94 -13.62
C LYS A 153 8.14 -2.61 -14.37
N GLN A 154 9.25 -1.89 -14.24
CA GLN A 154 9.56 -0.71 -15.04
C GLN A 154 10.45 -1.10 -16.21
N ASP A 155 9.92 -1.05 -17.43
CA ASP A 155 10.67 -1.39 -18.63
C ASP A 155 11.44 -0.20 -19.24
N ASN A 156 10.98 1.03 -18.98
CA ASN A 156 11.66 2.24 -19.39
C ASN A 156 12.82 2.59 -18.45
N THR A 157 13.81 3.31 -18.95
CA THR A 157 14.96 3.77 -18.14
C THR A 157 14.53 4.83 -17.12
N PRO A 158 14.90 4.69 -15.83
CA PRO A 158 15.66 3.59 -15.23
C PRO A 158 14.81 2.32 -15.07
N ARG A 159 15.35 1.18 -15.49
CA ARG A 159 14.68 -0.12 -15.35
C ARG A 159 14.80 -0.66 -13.93
N TYR A 160 13.71 -1.09 -13.35
CA TYR A 160 13.68 -1.74 -12.03
C TYR A 160 12.45 -2.63 -11.87
N HIS A 161 12.53 -3.53 -10.91
CA HIS A 161 11.37 -4.25 -10.41
C HIS A 161 11.04 -3.75 -8.99
N THR A 162 9.77 -3.40 -8.74
CA THR A 162 9.36 -2.83 -7.44
C THR A 162 9.70 -3.74 -6.28
N ARG A 163 9.58 -5.06 -6.45
CA ARG A 163 9.94 -6.06 -5.43
C ARG A 163 11.40 -5.88 -4.98
N ASP A 164 12.34 -5.66 -5.88
CA ASP A 164 13.75 -5.50 -5.52
C ASP A 164 13.99 -4.23 -4.71
N ILE A 165 13.33 -3.12 -5.10
CA ILE A 165 13.38 -1.87 -4.35
C ILE A 165 12.77 -2.04 -2.95
N VAL A 166 11.63 -2.73 -2.86
CA VAL A 166 10.94 -3.02 -1.60
C VAL A 166 11.83 -3.84 -0.66
N LEU A 167 12.48 -4.89 -1.17
CA LEU A 167 13.40 -5.72 -0.37
C LEU A 167 14.62 -4.93 0.13
N PHE A 168 15.20 -4.10 -0.73
CA PHE A 168 16.28 -3.19 -0.34
C PHE A 168 15.84 -2.23 0.76
N ARG A 169 14.69 -1.60 0.60
CA ARG A 169 14.15 -0.67 1.60
C ARG A 169 13.80 -1.36 2.91
N ALA A 170 13.26 -2.56 2.85
CA ALA A 170 12.96 -3.35 4.05
C ALA A 170 14.23 -3.66 4.84
N ALA A 171 15.31 -4.03 4.17
CA ALA A 171 16.60 -4.23 4.80
C ALA A 171 17.16 -2.94 5.44
N TYR A 172 17.03 -1.81 4.73
CA TYR A 172 17.47 -0.50 5.23
C TYR A 172 16.71 -0.06 6.49
N HIS A 173 15.37 -0.15 6.47
CA HIS A 173 14.50 0.26 7.58
C HIS A 173 14.35 -0.83 8.66
N LYS A 174 14.89 -2.04 8.44
CA LYS A 174 14.73 -3.22 9.31
C LYS A 174 13.26 -3.53 9.57
N CYS A 175 12.44 -3.51 8.52
CA CYS A 175 11.02 -3.75 8.58
C CYS A 175 10.61 -5.03 7.84
N LYS A 176 9.38 -5.51 8.10
CA LYS A 176 8.83 -6.68 7.43
C LYS A 176 8.25 -6.33 6.07
N VAL A 177 8.28 -7.31 5.17
CA VAL A 177 7.60 -7.29 3.87
C VAL A 177 6.62 -8.45 3.81
N VAL A 178 5.39 -8.17 3.41
CA VAL A 178 4.40 -9.21 3.11
C VAL A 178 4.02 -9.09 1.64
N LEU A 179 4.39 -10.10 0.88
CA LEU A 179 3.99 -10.26 -0.51
C LEU A 179 2.72 -11.10 -0.54
N ALA A 180 1.70 -10.69 -1.28
CA ALA A 180 0.48 -11.48 -1.43
C ALA A 180 0.24 -11.82 -2.90
N SER A 181 -0.22 -13.03 -3.15
CA SER A 181 -0.60 -13.47 -4.48
C SER A 181 -1.51 -14.70 -4.44
N ALA A 182 -2.39 -14.81 -5.44
CA ALA A 182 -3.09 -16.06 -5.74
C ALA A 182 -2.23 -17.00 -6.59
N THR A 183 -1.32 -16.44 -7.38
CA THR A 183 -0.42 -17.13 -8.30
C THR A 183 1.00 -16.59 -8.13
N PRO A 184 1.70 -16.95 -7.04
CA PRO A 184 3.03 -16.40 -6.76
C PRO A 184 4.01 -16.62 -7.90
N SER A 185 4.91 -15.65 -8.12
CA SER A 185 6.03 -15.83 -9.04
C SER A 185 6.92 -16.98 -8.57
N LEU A 186 7.56 -17.68 -9.51
CA LEU A 186 8.47 -18.79 -9.17
C LEU A 186 9.60 -18.36 -8.24
N GLU A 187 10.10 -17.13 -8.43
CA GLU A 187 11.16 -16.55 -7.59
C GLU A 187 10.68 -16.31 -6.15
N SER A 188 9.46 -15.81 -5.97
CA SER A 188 8.88 -15.58 -4.64
C SER A 188 8.56 -16.91 -3.95
N TYR A 189 7.99 -17.87 -4.69
CA TYR A 189 7.66 -19.17 -4.16
C TYR A 189 8.91 -19.99 -3.77
N ALA A 190 9.97 -19.94 -4.58
CA ALA A 190 11.22 -20.67 -4.29
C ALA A 190 12.02 -20.09 -3.10
N ARG A 191 11.73 -18.84 -2.69
CA ARG A 191 12.40 -18.18 -1.55
C ARG A 191 11.59 -18.20 -0.26
N ALA A 192 10.31 -18.58 -0.32
CA ALA A 192 9.42 -18.69 0.83
C ALA A 192 9.62 -19.99 1.60
#